data_47ff635015e360c2a433f88242992c94
#
_entry.id   47ff635015e360c2a433f88242992c94
#
_cell.length_a   1.000
_cell.length_b   1.000
_cell.length_c   1.000
_cell.angle_alpha   90.00
_cell.angle_beta   90.00
_cell.angle_gamma   90.00
#
_symmetry.space_group_name_H-M   'P 1'
#
loop_
_entity.id
_entity.type
_entity.pdbx_description
1 polymer ?
#
loop_
_entity_poly.entity_id
_entity_poly.type
_entity_poly.pdbx_seq_one_letter_code
_entity_poly.pdbx_strand_id
1 'polypeptide(L)'
;HQFVCDILCFLQTMTWLVQWKENNMSVIESVYAREVLDSRGNPTVEVEVALESGAEGRAIVPSGASTGAFEAVELRDGDKGRYLGKGTQNAVNNVNTIIAPELEGLDAFDQPGIDGLLLELDGTPNKGKLGANAILGVSMAVARAAANELGLPLFQYIGGVNAKQLPVPMMNILNGGEHADNNVDVQEFMILPVGAPCFKEGLRMGAEVFHALKKVLGEKGLACGVGDEGGFAPNLGSNREALELIVEAIKAAGYEPGKDVMLGLDVAASEMYNEETKKYVLAGEGKELTAAEMVDLYEDWTTNFPIITIEDGLDEEDWAGWKVLTERLGKKVQLVGDDLFVTNTERLERGIEAGVANSILIKVNQIGTITETLDAIEMAKRAGYTAVISHRSGETEDTT
;
A
#
# COMPACT_ATOMS: atom_id res chain seq x y z
N HIS A 1 -37.48 -29.26 -43.05
CA HIS A 1 -36.25 -28.45 -43.26
C HIS A 1 -35.87 -27.65 -42.02
N GLN A 2 -36.82 -27.03 -41.32
CA GLN A 2 -36.57 -26.24 -40.13
C GLN A 2 -35.98 -27.09 -38.98
N PHE A 3 -36.56 -28.27 -38.73
CA PHE A 3 -36.14 -29.17 -37.64
C PHE A 3 -34.69 -29.70 -37.79
N VAL A 4 -34.22 -29.87 -39.02
CA VAL A 4 -32.84 -30.31 -39.30
C VAL A 4 -31.84 -29.15 -39.11
N CYS A 5 -32.22 -27.92 -39.44
CA CYS A 5 -31.41 -26.71 -39.14
C CYS A 5 -31.27 -26.49 -37.66
N ASP A 6 -32.30 -26.66 -36.86
CA ASP A 6 -32.32 -26.45 -35.42
C ASP A 6 -31.43 -27.49 -34.69
N ILE A 7 -31.47 -28.77 -35.15
CA ILE A 7 -30.58 -29.84 -34.62
C ILE A 7 -29.11 -29.59 -35.00
N LEU A 8 -28.81 -29.15 -36.23
CA LEU A 8 -27.46 -28.82 -36.66
C LEU A 8 -26.89 -27.60 -35.92
N CYS A 9 -27.70 -26.59 -35.68
CA CYS A 9 -27.34 -25.44 -34.89
C CYS A 9 -27.07 -25.80 -33.40
N PHE A 10 -27.90 -26.69 -32.83
CA PHE A 10 -27.71 -27.18 -31.47
C PHE A 10 -26.45 -28.08 -31.35
N LEU A 11 -26.18 -28.94 -32.32
CA LEU A 11 -24.99 -29.76 -32.35
C LEU A 11 -23.72 -28.92 -32.60
N GLN A 12 -23.79 -27.87 -33.41
CA GLN A 12 -22.68 -26.94 -33.59
C GLN A 12 -22.40 -26.11 -32.32
N THR A 13 -23.43 -25.64 -31.62
CA THR A 13 -23.29 -24.95 -30.33
C THR A 13 -22.76 -25.91 -29.26
N MET A 14 -23.21 -27.14 -29.21
CA MET A 14 -22.67 -28.16 -28.28
C MET A 14 -21.22 -28.52 -28.59
N THR A 15 -20.86 -28.66 -29.87
CA THR A 15 -19.47 -28.90 -30.28
C THR A 15 -18.58 -27.69 -29.97
N TRP A 16 -19.08 -26.49 -30.15
CA TRP A 16 -18.40 -25.25 -29.76
C TRP A 16 -18.18 -25.16 -28.24
N LEU A 17 -19.21 -25.48 -27.45
CA LEU A 17 -19.15 -25.52 -25.98
C LEU A 17 -18.24 -26.65 -25.46
N VAL A 18 -18.19 -27.79 -26.12
CA VAL A 18 -17.26 -28.90 -25.80
C VAL A 18 -15.84 -28.53 -26.19
N GLN A 19 -15.64 -27.96 -27.39
CA GLN A 19 -14.33 -27.50 -27.87
C GLN A 19 -13.81 -26.30 -27.07
N TRP A 20 -14.72 -25.46 -26.50
CA TRP A 20 -14.39 -24.38 -25.59
C TRP A 20 -13.95 -24.91 -24.20
N LYS A 21 -14.55 -26.02 -23.74
CA LYS A 21 -14.11 -26.72 -22.51
C LYS A 21 -12.81 -27.51 -22.68
N GLU A 22 -12.52 -28.01 -23.89
CA GLU A 22 -11.26 -28.73 -24.17
C GLU A 22 -10.04 -27.80 -24.39
N ASN A 23 -10.26 -26.49 -24.53
CA ASN A 23 -9.20 -25.46 -24.65
C ASN A 23 -9.11 -24.52 -23.45
N ASN A 24 -9.48 -24.97 -22.26
CA ASN A 24 -9.40 -24.13 -21.08
C ASN A 24 -7.96 -24.05 -20.55
N MET A 25 -7.13 -23.27 -21.25
CA MET A 25 -5.71 -23.08 -20.90
C MET A 25 -5.50 -22.30 -19.61
N SER A 26 -6.56 -21.65 -19.08
CA SER A 26 -6.54 -20.86 -17.84
C SER A 26 -6.81 -21.66 -16.55
N VAL A 27 -6.99 -22.99 -16.65
CA VAL A 27 -7.25 -23.85 -15.48
C VAL A 27 -6.02 -23.93 -14.59
N ILE A 28 -6.22 -23.72 -13.30
CA ILE A 28 -5.18 -23.86 -12.28
C ILE A 28 -4.83 -25.35 -12.13
N GLU A 29 -3.59 -25.70 -12.45
CA GLU A 29 -3.03 -27.05 -12.29
C GLU A 29 -2.50 -27.26 -10.88
N SER A 30 -1.81 -26.25 -10.32
CA SER A 30 -1.24 -26.34 -8.97
C SER A 30 -1.01 -24.98 -8.33
N VAL A 31 -1.03 -24.97 -6.99
CA VAL A 31 -0.66 -23.83 -6.17
C VAL A 31 0.35 -24.29 -5.13
N TYR A 32 1.46 -23.58 -4.99
CA TYR A 32 2.51 -23.93 -4.03
C TYR A 32 3.07 -22.68 -3.35
N ALA A 33 3.22 -22.75 -2.04
CA ALA A 33 3.81 -21.67 -1.25
C ALA A 33 5.09 -22.11 -0.54
N ARG A 34 5.98 -21.14 -0.31
CA ARG A 34 7.20 -21.27 0.50
C ARG A 34 7.45 -20.02 1.32
N GLU A 35 8.25 -20.19 2.38
CA GLU A 35 8.75 -19.07 3.16
C GLU A 35 10.02 -18.51 2.51
N VAL A 36 10.07 -17.19 2.34
CA VAL A 36 11.23 -16.44 1.83
C VAL A 36 11.52 -15.26 2.75
N LEU A 37 12.56 -14.47 2.47
CA LEU A 37 12.90 -13.30 3.28
C LEU A 37 12.57 -12.01 2.52
N ASP A 38 12.03 -11.03 3.26
CA ASP A 38 11.85 -9.66 2.79
C ASP A 38 13.16 -8.84 2.82
N SER A 39 13.13 -7.58 2.40
CA SER A 39 14.27 -6.67 2.36
C SER A 39 14.90 -6.40 3.74
N ARG A 40 14.14 -6.62 4.82
CA ARG A 40 14.61 -6.50 6.22
C ARG A 40 15.16 -7.80 6.77
N GLY A 41 15.12 -8.91 6.01
CA GLY A 41 15.50 -10.24 6.46
C GLY A 41 14.44 -10.92 7.36
N ASN A 42 13.20 -10.43 7.37
CA ASN A 42 12.09 -11.11 8.03
C ASN A 42 11.42 -12.11 7.08
N PRO A 43 10.93 -13.26 7.58
CA PRO A 43 10.17 -14.20 6.78
C PRO A 43 8.90 -13.59 6.20
N THR A 44 8.58 -13.96 4.96
CA THR A 44 7.31 -13.69 4.29
C THR A 44 6.91 -14.88 3.42
N VAL A 45 5.74 -14.79 2.76
CA VAL A 45 5.15 -15.86 1.95
C VAL A 45 5.37 -15.57 0.47
N GLU A 46 5.95 -16.52 -0.25
CA GLU A 46 5.95 -16.58 -1.70
C GLU A 46 4.96 -17.66 -2.16
N VAL A 47 4.15 -17.36 -3.18
CA VAL A 47 3.22 -18.29 -3.80
C VAL A 47 3.48 -18.40 -5.29
N GLU A 48 3.45 -19.61 -5.80
CA GLU A 48 3.48 -19.94 -7.23
C GLU A 48 2.16 -20.60 -7.63
N VAL A 49 1.62 -20.20 -8.77
CA VAL A 49 0.44 -20.79 -9.41
C VAL A 49 0.85 -21.22 -10.82
N ALA A 50 0.62 -22.48 -11.14
CA ALA A 50 0.81 -23.01 -12.49
C ALA A 50 -0.54 -23.32 -13.13
N LEU A 51 -0.69 -23.02 -14.42
CA LEU A 51 -1.87 -23.32 -15.22
C LEU A 51 -1.59 -24.56 -16.11
N GLU A 52 -2.66 -25.28 -16.51
CA GLU A 52 -2.56 -26.44 -17.42
C GLU A 52 -1.88 -26.09 -18.76
N SER A 53 -1.92 -24.83 -19.17
CA SER A 53 -1.20 -24.32 -20.35
C SER A 53 0.32 -24.29 -20.19
N GLY A 54 0.82 -24.36 -18.95
CA GLY A 54 2.20 -24.12 -18.59
C GLY A 54 2.53 -22.65 -18.29
N ALA A 55 1.55 -21.74 -18.30
CA ALA A 55 1.76 -20.39 -17.78
C ALA A 55 1.87 -20.41 -16.25
N GLU A 56 2.77 -19.62 -15.72
CA GLU A 56 3.04 -19.55 -14.28
C GLU A 56 2.89 -18.11 -13.76
N GLY A 57 2.42 -17.96 -12.52
CA GLY A 57 2.41 -16.71 -11.79
C GLY A 57 3.07 -16.89 -10.43
N ARG A 58 3.94 -15.96 -10.06
CA ARG A 58 4.63 -15.94 -8.77
C ARG A 58 4.44 -14.59 -8.09
N ALA A 59 4.13 -14.61 -6.81
CA ALA A 59 3.97 -13.42 -6.01
C ALA A 59 4.63 -13.58 -4.63
N ILE A 60 5.14 -12.48 -4.10
CA ILE A 60 5.77 -12.43 -2.78
C ILE A 60 5.11 -11.33 -1.97
N VAL A 61 4.55 -11.68 -0.82
CA VAL A 61 3.74 -10.78 0.00
C VAL A 61 4.63 -9.77 0.74
N PRO A 62 4.32 -8.45 0.66
CA PRO A 62 5.01 -7.44 1.44
C PRO A 62 4.54 -7.44 2.90
N SER A 63 5.36 -6.87 3.81
CA SER A 63 5.07 -6.82 5.26
C SER A 63 5.36 -5.44 5.84
N GLY A 64 4.46 -4.91 6.67
CA GLY A 64 4.62 -3.62 7.34
C GLY A 64 5.59 -3.64 8.54
N ALA A 65 6.09 -2.46 8.92
CA ALA A 65 6.75 -2.23 10.22
C ALA A 65 5.71 -1.73 11.24
N SER A 66 5.06 -0.60 10.95
CA SER A 66 3.86 -0.13 11.62
C SER A 66 2.62 -0.76 10.99
N THR A 67 1.59 -1.02 11.77
CA THR A 67 0.33 -1.62 11.28
C THR A 67 -0.85 -0.98 11.98
N GLY A 68 -1.83 -0.50 11.21
CA GLY A 68 -3.10 0.01 11.75
C GLY A 68 -3.89 -1.09 12.49
N ALA A 69 -4.63 -0.71 13.52
CA ALA A 69 -5.36 -1.67 14.36
C ALA A 69 -6.42 -2.47 13.59
N PHE A 70 -6.86 -1.98 12.44
CA PHE A 70 -7.91 -2.58 11.63
C PHE A 70 -7.41 -3.31 10.38
N GLU A 71 -6.09 -3.46 10.21
CA GLU A 71 -5.51 -4.25 9.11
C GLU A 71 -5.89 -5.73 9.21
N ALA A 72 -5.98 -6.39 8.06
CA ALA A 72 -6.11 -7.85 8.01
C ALA A 72 -4.87 -8.52 8.61
N VAL A 73 -5.09 -9.68 9.25
CA VAL A 73 -4.07 -10.35 10.07
C VAL A 73 -2.96 -10.95 9.21
N GLU A 74 -1.74 -10.44 9.35
CA GLU A 74 -0.56 -11.13 8.89
C GLU A 74 -0.25 -12.31 9.84
N LEU A 75 -0.45 -13.55 9.38
CA LEU A 75 -0.28 -14.72 10.22
C LEU A 75 1.20 -15.00 10.43
N ARG A 76 1.64 -14.91 11.70
CA ARG A 76 2.99 -15.24 12.19
C ARG A 76 2.96 -16.49 13.06
N ASP A 77 4.04 -17.28 13.04
CA ASP A 77 4.10 -18.55 13.77
C ASP A 77 4.15 -18.37 15.28
N GLY A 78 4.69 -17.25 15.78
CA GLY A 78 4.85 -16.97 17.21
C GLY A 78 5.94 -17.78 17.92
N ASP A 79 6.60 -18.72 17.24
CA ASP A 79 7.71 -19.50 17.78
C ASP A 79 8.96 -18.65 17.97
N LYS A 80 9.25 -18.27 19.20
CA LYS A 80 10.42 -17.44 19.55
C LYS A 80 11.76 -18.10 19.22
N GLY A 81 11.81 -19.43 19.09
CA GLY A 81 13.00 -20.18 18.69
C GLY A 81 13.35 -20.06 17.19
N ARG A 82 12.40 -19.56 16.39
CA ARG A 82 12.57 -19.41 14.95
C ARG A 82 12.18 -18.00 14.50
N TYR A 83 13.13 -17.26 13.89
CA TYR A 83 12.95 -15.86 13.47
C TYR A 83 12.32 -14.95 14.53
N LEU A 84 12.63 -15.19 15.82
CA LEU A 84 12.09 -14.43 16.95
C LEU A 84 10.54 -14.39 17.02
N GLY A 85 9.88 -15.41 16.46
CA GLY A 85 8.42 -15.50 16.36
C GLY A 85 7.81 -15.00 15.06
N LYS A 86 8.63 -14.44 14.15
CA LYS A 86 8.17 -13.85 12.89
C LYS A 86 8.08 -14.86 11.73
N GLY A 87 8.27 -16.17 11.97
CA GLY A 87 8.11 -17.21 10.95
C GLY A 87 6.71 -17.19 10.30
N THR A 88 6.60 -17.70 9.06
CA THR A 88 5.35 -17.75 8.28
C THR A 88 4.97 -19.16 7.83
N GLN A 89 5.50 -20.20 8.49
CA GLN A 89 5.24 -21.59 8.14
C GLN A 89 3.75 -21.96 8.24
N ASN A 90 3.02 -21.39 9.21
CA ASN A 90 1.59 -21.63 9.34
C ASN A 90 0.83 -21.09 8.13
N ALA A 91 1.15 -19.89 7.65
CA ALA A 91 0.57 -19.32 6.44
C ALA A 91 0.92 -20.15 5.19
N VAL A 92 2.19 -20.57 5.05
CA VAL A 92 2.64 -21.47 3.98
C VAL A 92 1.89 -22.79 4.01
N ASN A 93 1.73 -23.40 5.20
CA ASN A 93 0.97 -24.64 5.34
C ASN A 93 -0.51 -24.46 4.97
N ASN A 94 -1.12 -23.32 5.35
CA ASN A 94 -2.51 -23.01 4.99
C ASN A 94 -2.68 -22.94 3.47
N VAL A 95 -1.74 -22.33 2.75
CA VAL A 95 -1.76 -22.33 1.27
C VAL A 95 -1.66 -23.75 0.75
N ASN A 96 -0.64 -24.52 1.15
CA ASN A 96 -0.32 -25.81 0.56
C ASN A 96 -1.33 -26.91 0.89
N THR A 97 -2.02 -26.84 2.05
CA THR A 97 -2.87 -27.93 2.53
C THR A 97 -4.37 -27.60 2.57
N ILE A 98 -4.73 -26.33 2.59
CA ILE A 98 -6.13 -25.89 2.66
C ILE A 98 -6.56 -25.21 1.37
N ILE A 99 -5.79 -24.17 0.92
CA ILE A 99 -6.18 -23.35 -0.23
C ILE A 99 -5.91 -24.09 -1.54
N ALA A 100 -4.71 -24.64 -1.74
CA ALA A 100 -4.31 -25.25 -3.00
C ALA A 100 -5.29 -26.32 -3.51
N PRO A 101 -5.75 -27.28 -2.68
CA PRO A 101 -6.70 -28.31 -3.14
C PRO A 101 -8.05 -27.75 -3.59
N GLU A 102 -8.49 -26.59 -3.08
CA GLU A 102 -9.76 -25.97 -3.43
C GLU A 102 -9.68 -25.12 -4.70
N LEU A 103 -8.47 -24.74 -5.12
CA LEU A 103 -8.26 -23.94 -6.33
C LEU A 103 -7.91 -24.77 -7.57
N GLU A 104 -7.41 -25.99 -7.41
CA GLU A 104 -7.11 -26.88 -8.52
C GLU A 104 -8.36 -27.13 -9.36
N GLY A 105 -8.25 -26.93 -10.68
CA GLY A 105 -9.37 -27.08 -11.62
C GLY A 105 -10.22 -25.82 -11.80
N LEU A 106 -9.97 -24.72 -11.06
CA LEU A 106 -10.67 -23.46 -11.25
C LEU A 106 -10.05 -22.62 -12.37
N ASP A 107 -10.82 -21.70 -12.92
CA ASP A 107 -10.40 -20.77 -13.96
C ASP A 107 -9.68 -19.55 -13.35
N ALA A 108 -8.39 -19.38 -13.65
CA ALA A 108 -7.56 -18.27 -13.19
C ALA A 108 -8.03 -16.89 -13.68
N PHE A 109 -8.88 -16.84 -14.72
CA PHE A 109 -9.47 -15.57 -15.17
C PHE A 109 -10.64 -15.09 -14.32
N ASP A 110 -11.21 -15.96 -13.47
CA ASP A 110 -12.26 -15.57 -12.51
C ASP A 110 -11.65 -15.07 -11.18
N GLN A 111 -10.86 -13.99 -11.23
CA GLN A 111 -10.23 -13.41 -10.04
C GLN A 111 -11.25 -13.12 -8.91
N PRO A 112 -12.43 -12.49 -9.16
CA PRO A 112 -13.39 -12.26 -8.10
C PRO A 112 -13.95 -13.54 -7.49
N GLY A 113 -14.16 -14.58 -8.30
CA GLY A 113 -14.62 -15.89 -7.83
C GLY A 113 -13.58 -16.58 -6.95
N ILE A 114 -12.30 -16.53 -7.35
CA ILE A 114 -11.18 -17.07 -6.56
C ILE A 114 -11.02 -16.31 -5.25
N ASP A 115 -10.97 -14.98 -5.29
CA ASP A 115 -10.83 -14.16 -4.08
C ASP A 115 -12.02 -14.37 -3.14
N GLY A 116 -13.25 -14.48 -3.67
CA GLY A 116 -14.45 -14.84 -2.91
C GLY A 116 -14.33 -16.20 -2.20
N LEU A 117 -13.82 -17.22 -2.89
CA LEU A 117 -13.58 -18.55 -2.30
C LEU A 117 -12.52 -18.48 -1.18
N LEU A 118 -11.43 -17.71 -1.38
CA LEU A 118 -10.40 -17.51 -0.34
C LEU A 118 -11.00 -16.90 0.93
N LEU A 119 -11.90 -15.91 0.78
CA LEU A 119 -12.60 -15.29 1.90
C LEU A 119 -13.56 -16.27 2.61
N GLU A 120 -14.27 -17.10 1.87
CA GLU A 120 -15.15 -18.14 2.42
C GLU A 120 -14.37 -19.21 3.20
N LEU A 121 -13.22 -19.64 2.71
CA LEU A 121 -12.32 -20.60 3.37
C LEU A 121 -11.79 -20.08 4.70
N ASP A 122 -11.45 -18.79 4.76
CA ASP A 122 -11.06 -18.14 6.01
C ASP A 122 -12.26 -17.96 6.94
N GLY A 123 -13.33 -17.36 6.48
CA GLY A 123 -14.58 -17.16 7.21
C GLY A 123 -14.49 -16.20 8.38
N THR A 124 -13.41 -15.42 8.53
CA THR A 124 -13.24 -14.40 9.57
C THR A 124 -13.18 -12.99 8.97
N PRO A 125 -13.67 -11.95 9.68
CA PRO A 125 -13.71 -10.59 9.13
C PRO A 125 -12.32 -10.02 8.78
N ASN A 126 -11.28 -10.44 9.50
CA ASN A 126 -9.92 -9.92 9.38
C ASN A 126 -8.92 -10.96 8.85
N LYS A 127 -9.38 -12.02 8.21
CA LYS A 127 -8.55 -13.09 7.63
C LYS A 127 -7.62 -13.78 8.67
N GLY A 128 -8.08 -13.83 9.92
CA GLY A 128 -7.28 -14.33 11.05
C GLY A 128 -7.08 -15.83 11.09
N LYS A 129 -7.86 -16.62 10.35
CA LYS A 129 -7.77 -18.10 10.35
C LYS A 129 -6.69 -18.61 9.41
N LEU A 130 -6.68 -18.17 8.16
CA LEU A 130 -5.71 -18.58 7.14
C LEU A 130 -4.51 -17.62 7.08
N GLY A 131 -4.71 -16.37 7.40
CA GLY A 131 -3.76 -15.28 7.30
C GLY A 131 -3.91 -14.48 6.01
N ALA A 132 -3.98 -13.16 6.13
CA ALA A 132 -4.03 -12.27 4.97
C ALA A 132 -2.82 -12.45 4.05
N ASN A 133 -1.64 -12.77 4.59
CA ASN A 133 -0.45 -13.09 3.81
C ASN A 133 -0.60 -14.37 2.97
N ALA A 134 -1.24 -15.42 3.49
CA ALA A 134 -1.55 -16.62 2.71
C ALA A 134 -2.55 -16.31 1.58
N ILE A 135 -3.64 -15.63 1.90
CA ILE A 135 -4.71 -15.26 0.97
C ILE A 135 -4.19 -14.35 -0.14
N LEU A 136 -3.49 -13.26 0.23
CA LEU A 136 -2.96 -12.29 -0.72
C LEU A 136 -1.91 -12.91 -1.66
N GLY A 137 -1.02 -13.75 -1.12
CA GLY A 137 -0.01 -14.43 -1.93
C GLY A 137 -0.65 -15.22 -3.08
N VAL A 138 -1.72 -15.93 -2.78
CA VAL A 138 -2.49 -16.70 -3.79
C VAL A 138 -3.21 -15.75 -4.75
N SER A 139 -3.93 -14.74 -4.26
CA SER A 139 -4.67 -13.77 -5.08
C SER A 139 -3.75 -13.07 -6.10
N MET A 140 -2.57 -12.62 -5.68
CA MET A 140 -1.58 -11.98 -6.56
C MET A 140 -0.96 -12.97 -7.56
N ALA A 141 -0.65 -14.19 -7.12
CA ALA A 141 -0.04 -15.20 -8.00
C ALA A 141 -1.01 -15.66 -9.11
N VAL A 142 -2.30 -15.80 -8.80
CA VAL A 142 -3.36 -16.08 -9.77
C VAL A 142 -3.45 -14.96 -10.81
N ALA A 143 -3.49 -13.70 -10.41
CA ALA A 143 -3.53 -12.57 -11.33
C ALA A 143 -2.31 -12.53 -12.25
N ARG A 144 -1.12 -12.89 -11.75
CA ARG A 144 0.09 -12.99 -12.58
C ARG A 144 0.04 -14.17 -13.56
N ALA A 145 -0.43 -15.33 -13.13
CA ALA A 145 -0.61 -16.49 -14.00
C ALA A 145 -1.57 -16.15 -15.15
N ALA A 146 -2.70 -15.54 -14.83
CA ALA A 146 -3.70 -15.08 -15.81
C ALA A 146 -3.12 -14.03 -16.78
N ALA A 147 -2.35 -13.07 -16.29
CA ALA A 147 -1.68 -12.08 -17.14
C ALA A 147 -0.66 -12.73 -18.07
N ASN A 148 0.14 -13.68 -17.57
CA ASN A 148 1.14 -14.41 -18.35
C ASN A 148 0.49 -15.31 -19.40
N GLU A 149 -0.64 -15.95 -19.08
CA GLU A 149 -1.42 -16.74 -20.05
C GLU A 149 -1.87 -15.88 -21.24
N LEU A 150 -2.30 -14.65 -20.97
CA LEU A 150 -2.69 -13.71 -22.03
C LEU A 150 -1.51 -13.03 -22.72
N GLY A 151 -0.28 -13.26 -22.28
CA GLY A 151 0.91 -12.57 -22.79
C GLY A 151 0.92 -11.07 -22.48
N LEU A 152 0.23 -10.65 -21.40
CA LEU A 152 0.12 -9.26 -20.99
C LEU A 152 1.00 -8.97 -19.77
N PRO A 153 1.62 -7.79 -19.68
CA PRO A 153 2.20 -7.35 -18.42
C PRO A 153 1.07 -7.11 -17.38
N LEU A 154 1.34 -7.39 -16.11
CA LEU A 154 0.34 -7.35 -15.04
C LEU A 154 -0.41 -6.01 -14.96
N PHE A 155 0.30 -4.88 -15.12
CA PHE A 155 -0.35 -3.56 -15.09
C PHE A 155 -1.42 -3.38 -16.18
N GLN A 156 -1.23 -4.01 -17.34
CA GLN A 156 -2.19 -3.96 -18.44
C GLN A 156 -3.34 -4.94 -18.23
N TYR A 157 -3.05 -6.09 -17.64
CA TYR A 157 -4.08 -7.06 -17.27
C TYR A 157 -5.06 -6.47 -16.25
N ILE A 158 -4.54 -5.88 -15.16
CA ILE A 158 -5.36 -5.27 -14.10
C ILE A 158 -5.99 -3.94 -14.57
N GLY A 159 -5.20 -3.06 -15.18
CA GLY A 159 -5.64 -1.69 -15.51
C GLY A 159 -6.33 -1.56 -16.87
N GLY A 160 -6.37 -2.64 -17.67
CA GLY A 160 -6.98 -2.66 -19.00
C GLY A 160 -6.23 -1.82 -20.04
N VAL A 161 -6.88 -1.61 -21.17
CA VAL A 161 -6.27 -0.93 -22.35
C VAL A 161 -5.91 0.55 -22.10
N ASN A 162 -6.41 1.16 -21.05
CA ASN A 162 -6.13 2.56 -20.71
C ASN A 162 -5.04 2.72 -19.65
N ALA A 163 -4.43 1.67 -19.17
CA ALA A 163 -3.32 1.70 -18.22
C ALA A 163 -2.04 2.24 -18.90
N LYS A 164 -1.83 3.54 -18.82
CA LYS A 164 -0.74 4.24 -19.55
C LYS A 164 -0.09 5.39 -18.78
N GLN A 165 -0.57 5.69 -17.57
CA GLN A 165 -0.10 6.82 -16.79
C GLN A 165 0.59 6.36 -15.52
N LEU A 166 1.84 6.81 -15.33
CA LEU A 166 2.53 6.67 -14.06
C LEU A 166 2.18 7.85 -13.13
N PRO A 167 2.09 7.62 -11.82
CA PRO A 167 1.88 8.68 -10.84
C PRO A 167 3.11 9.57 -10.69
N VAL A 168 2.93 10.74 -10.04
CA VAL A 168 4.07 11.48 -9.48
C VAL A 168 4.65 10.65 -8.35
N PRO A 169 5.98 10.34 -8.36
CA PRO A 169 6.57 9.57 -7.29
C PRO A 169 6.60 10.38 -5.98
N MET A 170 6.18 9.76 -4.89
CA MET A 170 6.35 10.24 -3.53
C MET A 170 7.56 9.53 -2.93
N MET A 171 8.55 10.29 -2.46
CA MET A 171 9.82 9.74 -2.00
C MET A 171 10.09 10.19 -0.58
N ASN A 172 10.09 9.25 0.36
CA ASN A 172 10.50 9.48 1.74
C ASN A 172 12.01 9.72 1.78
N ILE A 173 12.45 10.86 2.29
CA ILE A 173 13.87 11.26 2.35
C ILE A 173 14.37 11.61 3.76
N LEU A 174 13.46 11.76 4.74
CA LEU A 174 13.81 11.94 6.14
C LEU A 174 12.78 11.23 7.01
N ASN A 175 13.24 10.44 7.97
CA ASN A 175 12.43 9.64 8.86
C ASN A 175 12.48 10.14 10.31
N GLY A 176 11.36 9.97 11.00
CA GLY A 176 11.20 10.05 12.45
C GLY A 176 10.22 8.98 12.94
N GLY A 177 9.55 9.21 14.06
CA GLY A 177 8.58 8.30 14.65
C GLY A 177 9.09 6.86 14.78
N GLU A 178 8.25 5.88 14.49
CA GLU A 178 8.60 4.46 14.55
C GLU A 178 9.60 4.02 13.46
N HIS A 179 9.80 4.83 12.40
CA HIS A 179 10.73 4.52 11.31
C HIS A 179 12.19 4.91 11.60
N ALA A 180 12.47 5.58 12.75
CA ALA A 180 13.81 6.03 13.07
C ALA A 180 14.07 6.12 14.59
N ASP A 181 15.24 5.66 15.03
CA ASP A 181 15.71 5.87 16.42
C ASP A 181 16.30 7.28 16.57
N ASN A 182 15.42 8.29 16.58
CA ASN A 182 15.78 9.70 16.74
C ASN A 182 14.69 10.45 17.53
N ASN A 183 14.76 11.78 17.58
CA ASN A 183 13.83 12.64 18.30
C ASN A 183 12.85 13.42 17.41
N VAL A 184 12.67 13.02 16.18
CA VAL A 184 11.71 13.62 15.25
C VAL A 184 10.37 12.87 15.40
N ASP A 185 9.27 13.59 15.69
CA ASP A 185 7.98 12.95 15.97
C ASP A 185 7.25 12.50 14.69
N VAL A 186 7.28 13.30 13.63
CA VAL A 186 6.66 12.98 12.33
C VAL A 186 7.41 11.85 11.66
N GLN A 187 6.68 10.82 11.22
CA GLN A 187 7.25 9.54 10.76
C GLN A 187 7.97 9.65 9.43
N GLU A 188 7.39 10.37 8.46
CA GLU A 188 7.97 10.53 7.13
C GLU A 188 7.87 11.94 6.61
N PHE A 189 8.98 12.42 6.04
CA PHE A 189 9.02 13.63 5.24
C PHE A 189 9.35 13.26 3.80
N MET A 190 8.39 13.49 2.93
CA MET A 190 8.46 13.13 1.52
C MET A 190 8.68 14.32 0.61
N ILE A 191 9.26 14.07 -0.57
CA ILE A 191 9.33 15.00 -1.69
C ILE A 191 8.54 14.46 -2.87
N LEU A 192 7.90 15.37 -3.60
CA LEU A 192 7.11 15.11 -4.79
C LEU A 192 7.60 16.00 -5.93
N PRO A 193 8.31 15.46 -6.96
CA PRO A 193 8.87 16.21 -8.08
C PRO A 193 7.80 16.54 -9.13
N VAL A 194 6.81 17.36 -8.76
CA VAL A 194 5.63 17.69 -9.57
C VAL A 194 5.97 18.48 -10.84
N GLY A 195 7.10 19.20 -10.86
CA GLY A 195 7.57 19.94 -12.02
C GLY A 195 8.25 19.10 -13.09
N ALA A 196 8.46 17.79 -12.83
CA ALA A 196 9.09 16.88 -13.77
C ALA A 196 8.21 16.61 -15.00
N PRO A 197 8.76 16.61 -16.22
CA PRO A 197 7.99 16.36 -17.44
C PRO A 197 7.60 14.89 -17.63
N CYS A 198 8.24 13.96 -16.92
CA CYS A 198 7.96 12.53 -16.94
C CYS A 198 8.51 11.83 -15.68
N PHE A 199 8.07 10.60 -15.44
CA PHE A 199 8.47 9.81 -14.27
C PHE A 199 9.99 9.65 -14.14
N LYS A 200 10.70 9.35 -15.24
CA LYS A 200 12.17 9.23 -15.26
C LYS A 200 12.86 10.48 -14.74
N GLU A 201 12.41 11.65 -15.16
CA GLU A 201 12.98 12.92 -14.68
C GLU A 201 12.58 13.19 -13.23
N GLY A 202 11.34 12.83 -12.82
CA GLY A 202 10.93 12.90 -11.43
C GLY A 202 11.80 12.05 -10.52
N LEU A 203 12.11 10.81 -10.92
CA LEU A 203 13.02 9.93 -10.19
C LEU A 203 14.43 10.53 -10.08
N ARG A 204 14.96 11.11 -11.18
CA ARG A 204 16.26 11.79 -11.17
C ARG A 204 16.26 12.97 -10.19
N MET A 205 15.24 13.84 -10.26
CA MET A 205 15.11 14.99 -9.36
C MET A 205 15.10 14.56 -7.90
N GLY A 206 14.32 13.53 -7.58
CA GLY A 206 14.25 12.98 -6.22
C GLY A 206 15.60 12.47 -5.72
N ALA A 207 16.32 11.71 -6.54
CA ALA A 207 17.66 11.21 -6.20
C ALA A 207 18.66 12.36 -5.98
N GLU A 208 18.63 13.40 -6.81
CA GLU A 208 19.49 14.57 -6.67
C GLU A 208 19.20 15.36 -5.39
N VAL A 209 17.91 15.55 -5.03
CA VAL A 209 17.51 16.17 -3.76
C VAL A 209 17.94 15.33 -2.56
N PHE A 210 17.77 14.00 -2.61
CA PHE A 210 18.21 13.09 -1.56
C PHE A 210 19.72 13.21 -1.30
N HIS A 211 20.53 13.22 -2.36
CA HIS A 211 21.98 13.40 -2.22
C HIS A 211 22.37 14.82 -1.76
N ALA A 212 21.62 15.84 -2.17
CA ALA A 212 21.82 17.21 -1.66
C ALA A 212 21.48 17.28 -0.17
N LEU A 213 20.41 16.62 0.30
CA LEU A 213 20.06 16.53 1.72
C LEU A 213 21.17 15.87 2.53
N LYS A 214 21.77 14.76 2.04
CA LYS A 214 22.92 14.14 2.68
C LYS A 214 24.07 15.12 2.89
N LYS A 215 24.34 15.94 1.88
CA LYS A 215 25.40 16.95 1.96
C LYS A 215 25.07 18.04 2.98
N VAL A 216 23.84 18.57 2.96
CA VAL A 216 23.36 19.60 3.91
C VAL A 216 23.48 19.09 5.35
N LEU A 217 23.01 17.85 5.62
CA LEU A 217 23.13 17.22 6.93
C LEU A 217 24.60 17.09 7.37
N GLY A 218 25.47 16.60 6.48
CA GLY A 218 26.91 16.46 6.76
C GLY A 218 27.61 17.79 7.06
N GLU A 219 27.31 18.87 6.33
CA GLU A 219 27.83 20.21 6.56
C GLU A 219 27.40 20.79 7.92
N LYS A 220 26.24 20.38 8.42
CA LYS A 220 25.72 20.75 9.75
C LYS A 220 26.18 19.81 10.87
N GLY A 221 26.95 18.75 10.54
CA GLY A 221 27.40 17.75 11.52
C GLY A 221 26.30 16.81 12.01
N LEU A 222 25.19 16.73 11.28
CA LEU A 222 24.06 15.85 11.58
C LEU A 222 24.29 14.43 11.04
N ALA A 223 23.62 13.44 11.65
CA ALA A 223 23.69 12.04 11.24
C ALA A 223 23.13 11.84 9.82
N CYS A 224 23.81 11.00 9.03
CA CYS A 224 23.38 10.59 7.69
C CYS A 224 23.06 9.08 7.62
N GLY A 225 22.81 8.43 8.76
CA GLY A 225 22.20 7.11 8.81
C GLY A 225 20.77 7.19 8.33
N VAL A 226 20.24 6.06 7.82
CA VAL A 226 18.89 5.99 7.30
C VAL A 226 17.99 5.20 8.24
N GLY A 227 16.70 5.52 8.25
CA GLY A 227 15.66 4.78 8.93
C GLY A 227 15.17 3.56 8.12
N ASP A 228 14.13 2.93 8.60
CA ASP A 228 13.59 1.67 8.06
C ASP A 228 13.08 1.80 6.61
N GLU A 229 12.69 3.00 6.20
CA GLU A 229 12.18 3.28 4.85
C GLU A 229 13.13 4.14 4.01
N GLY A 230 14.41 4.20 4.38
CA GLY A 230 15.48 4.75 3.56
C GLY A 230 15.69 6.27 3.67
N GLY A 231 14.84 7.01 4.37
CA GLY A 231 15.04 8.43 4.69
C GLY A 231 16.16 8.61 5.72
N PHE A 232 16.86 9.76 5.70
CA PHE A 232 17.84 10.06 6.75
C PHE A 232 17.19 10.22 8.12
N ALA A 233 17.87 9.82 9.17
CA ALA A 233 17.37 9.81 10.54
C ALA A 233 18.22 10.66 11.50
N PRO A 234 18.38 11.98 11.28
CA PRO A 234 19.10 12.85 12.20
C PRO A 234 18.29 13.14 13.47
N ASN A 235 18.96 13.46 14.58
CA ASN A 235 18.34 14.19 15.69
C ASN A 235 18.23 15.67 15.33
N LEU A 236 17.06 16.24 15.50
CA LEU A 236 16.74 17.64 15.15
C LEU A 236 16.16 18.39 16.36
N GLY A 237 16.12 19.71 16.27
CA GLY A 237 15.52 20.55 17.31
C GLY A 237 13.99 20.59 17.25
N SER A 238 13.39 20.24 16.11
CA SER A 238 11.94 20.21 15.92
C SER A 238 11.57 19.53 14.59
N ASN A 239 10.30 19.14 14.42
CA ASN A 239 9.76 18.67 13.14
C ASN A 239 9.83 19.77 12.06
N ARG A 240 9.71 21.04 12.44
CA ARG A 240 9.87 22.19 11.55
C ARG A 240 11.29 22.26 10.95
N GLU A 241 12.33 21.97 11.73
CA GLU A 241 13.72 21.95 11.24
C GLU A 241 13.90 20.90 10.13
N ALA A 242 13.22 19.77 10.19
CA ALA A 242 13.23 18.78 9.10
C ALA A 242 12.71 19.39 7.77
N LEU A 243 11.59 20.12 7.82
CA LEU A 243 11.05 20.82 6.64
C LEU A 243 12.01 21.87 6.10
N GLU A 244 12.65 22.63 6.98
CA GLU A 244 13.63 23.66 6.60
C GLU A 244 14.86 23.05 5.90
N LEU A 245 15.38 21.93 6.41
CA LEU A 245 16.50 21.19 5.84
C LEU A 245 16.18 20.62 4.46
N ILE A 246 14.96 20.10 4.28
CA ILE A 246 14.52 19.59 2.98
C ILE A 246 14.36 20.72 1.96
N VAL A 247 13.79 21.85 2.34
CA VAL A 247 13.71 23.03 1.48
C VAL A 247 15.10 23.56 1.10
N GLU A 248 16.06 23.54 2.04
CA GLU A 248 17.47 23.87 1.76
C GLU A 248 18.07 22.89 0.75
N ALA A 249 17.82 21.59 0.92
CA ALA A 249 18.31 20.54 0.02
C ALA A 249 17.72 20.65 -1.40
N ILE A 250 16.42 20.96 -1.53
CA ILE A 250 15.79 21.20 -2.85
C ILE A 250 16.49 22.34 -3.58
N LYS A 251 16.76 23.45 -2.89
CA LYS A 251 17.48 24.60 -3.44
C LYS A 251 18.92 24.26 -3.80
N ALA A 252 19.61 23.51 -2.92
CA ALA A 252 20.99 23.07 -3.15
C ALA A 252 21.11 22.11 -4.35
N ALA A 253 20.07 21.34 -4.64
CA ALA A 253 19.97 20.51 -5.84
C ALA A 253 19.66 21.32 -7.12
N GLY A 254 19.36 22.62 -7.00
CA GLY A 254 19.07 23.48 -8.12
C GLY A 254 17.60 23.56 -8.53
N TYR A 255 16.70 23.09 -7.67
CA TYR A 255 15.25 23.11 -7.91
C TYR A 255 14.54 24.19 -7.09
N GLU A 256 13.37 24.61 -7.55
CA GLU A 256 12.52 25.60 -6.91
C GLU A 256 11.46 24.91 -6.02
N PRO A 257 11.54 25.06 -4.66
CA PRO A 257 10.52 24.53 -3.77
C PRO A 257 9.14 25.17 -4.07
N GLY A 258 8.11 24.34 -4.13
CA GLY A 258 6.75 24.80 -4.43
C GLY A 258 6.41 24.91 -5.91
N LYS A 259 7.37 24.65 -6.78
CA LYS A 259 7.16 24.66 -8.23
C LYS A 259 7.69 23.37 -8.88
N ASP A 260 8.97 23.07 -8.67
CA ASP A 260 9.60 21.86 -9.21
C ASP A 260 9.37 20.68 -8.28
N VAL A 261 9.53 20.91 -6.97
CA VAL A 261 9.41 19.90 -5.91
C VAL A 261 8.51 20.42 -4.80
N MET A 262 7.49 19.64 -4.47
CA MET A 262 6.61 19.83 -3.32
C MET A 262 7.01 18.90 -2.18
N LEU A 263 6.42 19.11 -0.99
CA LEU A 263 6.61 18.29 0.19
C LEU A 263 5.35 17.48 0.49
N GLY A 264 5.55 16.32 1.12
CA GLY A 264 4.52 15.49 1.72
C GLY A 264 4.92 15.06 3.11
N LEU A 265 3.95 14.74 3.94
CA LEU A 265 4.13 14.20 5.28
C LEU A 265 3.33 12.91 5.42
N ASP A 266 3.92 11.93 6.08
CA ASP A 266 3.19 10.91 6.84
C ASP A 266 3.46 11.19 8.32
N VAL A 267 2.40 11.54 9.03
CA VAL A 267 2.51 11.92 10.44
C VAL A 267 2.42 10.72 11.36
N ALA A 268 1.70 9.68 10.95
CA ALA A 268 1.35 8.50 11.74
C ALA A 268 0.85 8.89 13.15
N ALA A 269 -0.12 9.82 13.19
CA ALA A 269 -0.50 10.50 14.42
C ALA A 269 -1.11 9.58 15.48
N SER A 270 -1.57 8.39 15.12
CA SER A 270 -2.04 7.36 16.06
C SER A 270 -0.93 6.94 17.03
N GLU A 271 0.34 6.90 16.59
CA GLU A 271 1.49 6.58 17.45
C GLU A 271 1.76 7.65 18.52
N MET A 272 1.31 8.88 18.27
CA MET A 272 1.47 9.99 19.19
C MET A 272 0.22 10.21 20.08
N TYR A 273 -0.88 9.48 19.81
CA TYR A 273 -2.15 9.73 20.47
C TYR A 273 -2.25 9.06 21.84
N ASN A 274 -2.57 9.84 22.85
CA ASN A 274 -2.81 9.35 24.21
C ASN A 274 -4.32 9.24 24.45
N GLU A 275 -4.83 8.01 24.52
CA GLU A 275 -6.25 7.73 24.70
C GLU A 275 -6.85 8.28 26.03
N GLU A 276 -6.04 8.36 27.09
CA GLU A 276 -6.52 8.84 28.40
C GLU A 276 -6.72 10.36 28.40
N THR A 277 -5.74 11.09 27.83
CA THR A 277 -5.77 12.57 27.81
C THR A 277 -6.47 13.13 26.58
N LYS A 278 -6.69 12.31 25.55
CA LYS A 278 -7.20 12.69 24.22
C LYS A 278 -6.33 13.75 23.55
N LYS A 279 -5.01 13.63 23.71
CA LYS A 279 -4.01 14.54 23.16
C LYS A 279 -2.95 13.80 22.37
N TYR A 280 -2.33 14.52 21.46
CA TYR A 280 -1.18 14.10 20.67
C TYR A 280 0.09 14.55 21.37
N VAL A 281 0.97 13.62 21.69
CA VAL A 281 2.22 13.84 22.44
C VAL A 281 3.39 13.89 21.45
N LEU A 282 3.87 15.09 21.14
CA LEU A 282 5.09 15.30 20.37
C LEU A 282 6.27 15.26 21.34
N ALA A 283 6.76 14.06 21.61
CA ALA A 283 7.76 13.80 22.65
C ALA A 283 9.10 14.52 22.36
N GLY A 284 9.50 14.55 21.08
CA GLY A 284 10.73 15.24 20.64
C GLY A 284 10.69 16.74 20.84
N GLU A 285 9.51 17.35 20.80
CA GLU A 285 9.31 18.79 21.07
C GLU A 285 8.81 19.09 22.48
N GLY A 286 8.46 18.06 23.27
CA GLY A 286 7.92 18.22 24.62
C GLY A 286 6.55 18.92 24.65
N LYS A 287 5.72 18.68 23.64
CA LYS A 287 4.39 19.29 23.48
C LYS A 287 3.28 18.24 23.60
N GLU A 288 2.16 18.66 24.16
CA GLU A 288 0.90 17.90 24.13
C GLU A 288 -0.18 18.78 23.48
N LEU A 289 -0.72 18.31 22.35
CA LEU A 289 -1.65 19.06 21.53
C LEU A 289 -3.00 18.35 21.45
N THR A 290 -4.07 19.11 21.46
CA THR A 290 -5.40 18.65 21.06
C THR A 290 -5.49 18.49 19.54
N ALA A 291 -6.52 17.80 19.03
CA ALA A 291 -6.75 17.71 17.57
C ALA A 291 -6.81 19.09 16.89
N ALA A 292 -7.48 20.06 17.52
CA ALA A 292 -7.56 21.42 16.98
C ALA A 292 -6.18 22.11 16.91
N GLU A 293 -5.33 21.93 17.92
CA GLU A 293 -3.96 22.47 17.94
C GLU A 293 -3.04 21.75 16.94
N MET A 294 -3.25 20.44 16.69
CA MET A 294 -2.58 19.72 15.60
C MET A 294 -2.97 20.32 14.24
N VAL A 295 -4.25 20.60 14.02
CA VAL A 295 -4.71 21.25 12.79
C VAL A 295 -4.12 22.66 12.63
N ASP A 296 -4.02 23.44 13.71
CA ASP A 296 -3.34 24.76 13.72
C ASP A 296 -1.87 24.62 13.31
N LEU A 297 -1.17 23.58 13.79
CA LEU A 297 0.21 23.28 13.42
C LEU A 297 0.34 23.00 11.92
N TYR A 298 -0.57 22.17 11.34
CA TYR A 298 -0.57 21.88 9.91
C TYR A 298 -0.93 23.10 9.07
N GLU A 299 -1.81 23.98 9.52
CA GLU A 299 -2.07 25.25 8.83
C GLU A 299 -0.84 26.15 8.80
N ASP A 300 -0.09 26.23 9.91
CA ASP A 300 1.18 26.96 9.93
C ASP A 300 2.18 26.36 8.95
N TRP A 301 2.36 25.03 8.97
CA TRP A 301 3.30 24.36 8.07
C TRP A 301 2.91 24.51 6.60
N THR A 302 1.66 24.28 6.24
CA THR A 302 1.18 24.41 4.84
C THR A 302 1.17 25.86 4.33
N THR A 303 1.23 26.84 5.23
CA THR A 303 1.37 28.26 4.89
C THR A 303 2.84 28.64 4.62
N ASN A 304 3.77 28.05 5.36
CA ASN A 304 5.19 28.41 5.33
C ASN A 304 6.04 27.49 4.43
N PHE A 305 5.56 26.27 4.15
CA PHE A 305 6.23 25.26 3.33
C PHE A 305 5.33 24.76 2.21
N PRO A 306 5.87 24.30 1.08
CA PRO A 306 5.10 23.84 -0.06
C PRO A 306 4.56 22.41 0.14
N ILE A 307 3.82 22.16 1.22
CA ILE A 307 3.22 20.88 1.56
C ILE A 307 1.91 20.72 0.78
N ILE A 308 1.77 19.63 0.00
CA ILE A 308 0.57 19.35 -0.80
C ILE A 308 -0.15 18.07 -0.36
N THR A 309 0.45 17.25 0.49
CA THR A 309 -0.17 16.02 1.02
C THR A 309 0.21 15.81 2.48
N ILE A 310 -0.74 15.37 3.28
CA ILE A 310 -0.58 14.97 4.68
C ILE A 310 -1.32 13.65 4.86
N GLU A 311 -0.58 12.63 5.24
CA GLU A 311 -1.07 11.30 5.57
C GLU A 311 -1.18 11.17 7.07
N ASP A 312 -2.25 10.53 7.54
CA ASP A 312 -2.57 10.21 8.92
C ASP A 312 -2.25 11.34 9.91
N GLY A 313 -2.77 12.53 9.57
CA GLY A 313 -2.55 13.73 10.36
C GLY A 313 -3.20 13.71 11.75
N LEU A 314 -4.11 12.79 12.02
CA LEU A 314 -4.77 12.57 13.30
C LEU A 314 -4.99 11.06 13.52
N ASP A 315 -5.30 10.67 14.76
CA ASP A 315 -5.57 9.30 15.18
C ASP A 315 -6.66 8.62 14.33
N GLU A 316 -6.49 7.33 14.06
CA GLU A 316 -7.36 6.51 13.19
C GLU A 316 -8.83 6.40 13.67
N GLU A 317 -9.12 6.75 14.93
CA GLU A 317 -10.46 6.81 15.49
C GLU A 317 -10.91 8.24 15.87
N ASP A 318 -10.09 9.25 15.66
CA ASP A 318 -10.49 10.66 15.88
C ASP A 318 -11.26 11.26 14.69
N TRP A 319 -12.38 10.63 14.33
CA TRP A 319 -13.25 11.04 13.21
C TRP A 319 -13.72 12.50 13.32
N ALA A 320 -13.87 13.02 14.54
CA ALA A 320 -14.27 14.41 14.77
C ALA A 320 -13.13 15.37 14.46
N GLY A 321 -11.92 15.05 14.86
CA GLY A 321 -10.71 15.80 14.52
C GLY A 321 -10.44 15.78 13.02
N TRP A 322 -10.56 14.62 12.38
CA TRP A 322 -10.44 14.46 10.93
C TRP A 322 -11.44 15.33 10.16
N LYS A 323 -12.65 15.48 10.68
CA LYS A 323 -13.65 16.39 10.09
C LYS A 323 -13.16 17.82 10.10
N VAL A 324 -12.64 18.31 11.24
CA VAL A 324 -12.08 19.68 11.36
C VAL A 324 -10.88 19.85 10.44
N LEU A 325 -9.96 18.87 10.40
CA LEU A 325 -8.81 18.87 9.50
C LEU A 325 -9.24 19.00 8.02
N THR A 326 -10.23 18.20 7.62
CA THR A 326 -10.74 18.22 6.24
C THR A 326 -11.42 19.53 5.87
N GLU A 327 -12.24 20.11 6.76
CA GLU A 327 -12.90 21.39 6.53
C GLU A 327 -11.89 22.54 6.37
N ARG A 328 -10.80 22.51 7.13
CA ARG A 328 -9.78 23.57 7.13
C ARG A 328 -8.77 23.43 5.99
N LEU A 329 -8.27 22.23 5.74
CA LEU A 329 -7.16 22.01 4.80
C LEU A 329 -7.53 21.26 3.53
N GLY A 330 -8.61 20.48 3.50
CA GLY A 330 -8.93 19.55 2.41
C GLY A 330 -9.16 20.17 1.02
N LYS A 331 -9.33 21.51 0.94
CA LYS A 331 -9.41 22.21 -0.36
C LYS A 331 -8.04 22.56 -0.96
N LYS A 332 -6.98 22.48 -0.17
CA LYS A 332 -5.61 22.88 -0.55
C LYS A 332 -4.63 21.74 -0.48
N VAL A 333 -4.90 20.75 0.38
CA VAL A 333 -4.01 19.65 0.72
C VAL A 333 -4.72 18.33 0.46
N GLN A 334 -4.02 17.38 -0.14
CA GLN A 334 -4.44 15.98 -0.17
C GLN A 334 -4.30 15.41 1.24
N LEU A 335 -5.41 15.02 1.83
CA LEU A 335 -5.48 14.42 3.16
C LEU A 335 -5.69 12.91 2.98
N VAL A 336 -4.65 12.15 3.27
CA VAL A 336 -4.59 10.71 2.99
C VAL A 336 -4.89 9.96 4.28
N GLY A 337 -5.83 9.02 4.22
CA GLY A 337 -6.03 8.05 5.29
C GLY A 337 -5.31 6.74 4.95
N ASP A 338 -4.30 6.38 5.73
CA ASP A 338 -3.67 5.07 5.77
C ASP A 338 -4.31 4.23 6.87
N ASP A 339 -3.93 4.41 8.13
CA ASP A 339 -4.51 3.71 9.28
C ASP A 339 -6.01 4.03 9.45
N LEU A 340 -6.43 5.25 9.06
CA LEU A 340 -7.83 5.65 9.06
C LEU A 340 -8.70 4.70 8.22
N PHE A 341 -8.22 4.24 7.06
CA PHE A 341 -9.01 3.47 6.09
C PHE A 341 -8.52 2.03 5.89
N VAL A 342 -7.26 1.74 6.12
CA VAL A 342 -6.59 0.42 5.97
C VAL A 342 -7.00 -0.34 4.69
N THR A 343 -7.13 0.38 3.57
CA THR A 343 -7.59 -0.17 2.27
C THR A 343 -8.96 -0.87 2.36
N ASN A 344 -9.74 -0.59 3.40
CA ASN A 344 -11.01 -1.26 3.71
C ASN A 344 -12.21 -0.43 3.23
N THR A 345 -13.11 -1.04 2.45
CA THR A 345 -14.28 -0.37 1.87
C THR A 345 -15.28 0.13 2.91
N GLU A 346 -15.48 -0.60 4.03
CA GLU A 346 -16.41 -0.19 5.09
C GLU A 346 -15.92 1.06 5.80
N ARG A 347 -14.61 1.13 6.12
CA ARG A 347 -14.01 2.31 6.73
C ARG A 347 -13.97 3.49 5.77
N LEU A 348 -13.69 3.24 4.48
CA LEU A 348 -13.72 4.26 3.44
C LEU A 348 -15.14 4.82 3.25
N GLU A 349 -16.17 3.97 3.20
CA GLU A 349 -17.58 4.40 3.11
C GLU A 349 -17.95 5.31 4.28
N ARG A 350 -17.60 4.92 5.52
CA ARG A 350 -17.79 5.78 6.71
C ARG A 350 -17.12 7.14 6.54
N GLY A 351 -15.89 7.18 6.00
CA GLY A 351 -15.17 8.43 5.76
C GLY A 351 -15.85 9.31 4.71
N ILE A 352 -16.30 8.71 3.63
CA ILE A 352 -17.03 9.40 2.56
C ILE A 352 -18.33 10.00 3.10
N GLU A 353 -19.12 9.23 3.85
CA GLU A 353 -20.39 9.70 4.44
C GLU A 353 -20.16 10.83 5.46
N ALA A 354 -19.11 10.71 6.28
CA ALA A 354 -18.72 11.76 7.22
C ALA A 354 -18.07 12.98 6.55
N GLY A 355 -17.61 12.85 5.30
CA GLY A 355 -16.87 13.87 4.57
C GLY A 355 -15.54 14.19 5.22
N VAL A 356 -14.77 13.16 5.56
CA VAL A 356 -13.41 13.26 6.15
C VAL A 356 -12.37 12.73 5.18
N ALA A 357 -11.17 13.30 5.21
CA ALA A 357 -10.11 13.07 4.23
C ALA A 357 -10.54 13.41 2.78
N ASN A 358 -9.70 13.15 1.80
CA ASN A 358 -10.00 13.27 0.37
C ASN A 358 -9.13 12.32 -0.48
N SER A 359 -8.41 11.44 0.19
CA SER A 359 -7.55 10.42 -0.41
C SER A 359 -7.47 9.19 0.50
N ILE A 360 -7.24 8.04 -0.08
CA ILE A 360 -6.93 6.79 0.61
C ILE A 360 -5.54 6.31 0.23
N LEU A 361 -4.78 5.79 1.18
CA LEU A 361 -3.59 5.02 0.88
C LEU A 361 -3.98 3.57 0.57
N ILE A 362 -3.34 2.98 -0.42
CA ILE A 362 -3.63 1.61 -0.87
C ILE A 362 -2.43 0.73 -0.57
N LYS A 363 -2.65 -0.24 0.30
CA LYS A 363 -1.68 -1.30 0.65
C LYS A 363 -2.39 -2.65 0.51
N VAL A 364 -2.04 -3.43 -0.49
CA VAL A 364 -2.73 -4.69 -0.81
C VAL A 364 -2.81 -5.67 0.36
N ASN A 365 -1.81 -5.67 1.23
CA ASN A 365 -1.77 -6.58 2.38
C ASN A 365 -2.58 -6.11 3.59
N GLN A 366 -3.03 -4.84 3.64
CA GLN A 366 -3.94 -4.37 4.69
C GLN A 366 -5.33 -4.98 4.56
N ILE A 367 -5.74 -5.32 3.33
CA ILE A 367 -7.04 -5.94 3.07
C ILE A 367 -6.92 -7.41 2.66
N GLY A 368 -5.96 -7.80 1.82
CA GLY A 368 -5.55 -9.18 1.60
C GLY A 368 -6.04 -9.86 0.33
N THR A 369 -6.75 -9.18 -0.57
CA THR A 369 -7.05 -9.66 -1.94
C THR A 369 -6.91 -8.54 -2.96
N ILE A 370 -6.65 -8.89 -4.23
CA ILE A 370 -6.67 -7.93 -5.35
C ILE A 370 -8.07 -7.38 -5.56
N THR A 371 -9.11 -8.22 -5.49
CA THR A 371 -10.50 -7.79 -5.69
C THR A 371 -10.91 -6.73 -4.68
N GLU A 372 -10.74 -6.97 -3.37
CA GLU A 372 -11.06 -5.97 -2.34
C GLU A 372 -10.24 -4.68 -2.50
N THR A 373 -8.97 -4.80 -2.90
CA THR A 373 -8.10 -3.65 -3.15
C THR A 373 -8.64 -2.78 -4.30
N LEU A 374 -9.04 -3.41 -5.40
CA LEU A 374 -9.61 -2.71 -6.55
C LEU A 374 -10.97 -2.09 -6.23
N ASP A 375 -11.79 -2.75 -5.42
CA ASP A 375 -13.07 -2.22 -4.93
C ASP A 375 -12.88 -0.95 -4.10
N ALA A 376 -11.87 -0.92 -3.22
CA ALA A 376 -11.53 0.26 -2.43
C ALA A 376 -11.08 1.43 -3.35
N ILE A 377 -10.23 1.16 -4.35
CA ILE A 377 -9.80 2.16 -5.33
C ILE A 377 -10.98 2.71 -6.14
N GLU A 378 -11.88 1.84 -6.59
CA GLU A 378 -13.04 2.24 -7.37
C GLU A 378 -14.05 3.05 -6.53
N MET A 379 -14.27 2.64 -5.27
CA MET A 379 -15.11 3.39 -4.33
C MET A 379 -14.54 4.80 -4.09
N ALA A 380 -13.24 4.92 -3.84
CA ALA A 380 -12.55 6.20 -3.67
C ALA A 380 -12.77 7.11 -4.89
N LYS A 381 -12.51 6.60 -6.10
CA LYS A 381 -12.67 7.35 -7.36
C LYS A 381 -14.11 7.82 -7.57
N ARG A 382 -15.11 6.98 -7.30
CA ARG A 382 -16.53 7.35 -7.42
C ARG A 382 -16.94 8.46 -6.45
N ALA A 383 -16.33 8.50 -5.29
CA ALA A 383 -16.54 9.56 -4.29
C ALA A 383 -15.74 10.85 -4.57
N GLY A 384 -14.88 10.86 -5.59
CA GLY A 384 -14.00 11.99 -5.91
C GLY A 384 -12.76 12.05 -5.04
N TYR A 385 -12.43 10.98 -4.31
CA TYR A 385 -11.17 10.82 -3.58
C TYR A 385 -10.07 10.41 -4.55
N THR A 386 -8.83 10.71 -4.19
CA THR A 386 -7.65 10.15 -4.85
C THR A 386 -7.21 8.85 -4.16
N ALA A 387 -6.42 8.05 -4.85
CA ALA A 387 -5.79 6.86 -4.28
C ALA A 387 -4.28 6.97 -4.45
N VAL A 388 -3.55 6.84 -3.35
CA VAL A 388 -2.09 6.79 -3.30
C VAL A 388 -1.68 5.33 -3.18
N ILE A 389 -0.91 4.83 -4.14
CA ILE A 389 -0.43 3.44 -4.12
C ILE A 389 0.87 3.40 -3.35
N SER A 390 0.90 2.62 -2.29
CA SER A 390 2.02 2.56 -1.34
C SER A 390 2.82 1.27 -1.48
N HIS A 391 4.05 1.35 -1.03
CA HIS A 391 4.90 0.22 -0.64
C HIS A 391 4.56 -0.26 0.78
N ARG A 392 5.33 -1.21 1.29
CA ARG A 392 5.45 -1.54 2.72
C ARG A 392 6.93 -1.54 3.11
N SER A 393 7.22 -1.44 4.43
CA SER A 393 8.61 -1.39 4.95
C SER A 393 9.40 -2.68 4.66
N GLY A 394 8.73 -3.83 4.63
CA GLY A 394 9.28 -5.12 4.22
C GLY A 394 8.99 -5.39 2.75
N GLU A 395 9.81 -4.84 1.87
CA GLU A 395 9.74 -5.00 0.43
C GLU A 395 10.30 -6.34 -0.05
N THR A 396 9.86 -6.75 -1.24
CA THR A 396 10.35 -7.91 -1.97
C THR A 396 10.67 -7.51 -3.41
N GLU A 397 10.99 -8.46 -4.27
CA GLU A 397 11.10 -8.19 -5.71
C GLU A 397 9.73 -8.06 -6.42
N ASP A 398 8.63 -8.36 -5.72
CA ASP A 398 7.28 -8.25 -6.27
C ASP A 398 6.86 -6.79 -6.43
N THR A 399 6.27 -6.47 -7.58
CA THR A 399 5.86 -5.11 -7.97
C THR A 399 4.35 -4.99 -8.23
N THR A 400 3.56 -5.94 -7.71
CA THR A 400 2.09 -5.94 -7.86
C THR A 400 1.43 -4.72 -7.27
#